data_6a8c5942ead0f1c90387eb20f86d6ac6
#
_entry.id   6a8c5942ead0f1c90387eb20f86d6ac6
#
_cell.length_a   1.000
_cell.length_b   1.000
_cell.length_c   1.000
_cell.angle_alpha   90.00
_cell.angle_beta   90.00
_cell.angle_gamma   90.00
#
_symmetry.space_group_name_H-M   'P 1'
#
loop_
_entity.id
_entity.type
_entity.pdbx_description
1 polymer ?
#
loop_
_entity_poly.entity_id
_entity_poly.type
_entity_poly.pdbx_seq_one_letter_code
_entity_poly.pdbx_strand_id
1 'polypeptide(L)'
;EKNYKKIVDAILENIKSLQLSPSVLEELVQKHYAENKKIISLEGNLLRLAIDAKISRDEFIKFYVGNEINPNLKNFLDTNEVWKKFFQKNKDEFKNIRERLIEISHKLGISVTDFKKLVSRVQKGEKESRIAKKEMVEANLRLVISIAKKYTNRGLQFLDLIQEGNIGLMK
;
A
#
# COMPACT_ATOMS: atom_id res chain seq x y z
N GLU A 1 -1.26 -32.45 1.32
CA GLU A 1 -0.95 -31.19 2.05
C GLU A 1 0.55 -31.01 2.35
N LYS A 2 1.25 -32.04 2.89
CA LYS A 2 2.71 -31.95 3.19
C LYS A 2 3.58 -31.68 1.95
N ASN A 3 3.26 -32.23 0.79
CA ASN A 3 4.03 -32.01 -0.44
C ASN A 3 3.78 -30.61 -1.01
N TYR A 4 2.55 -30.11 -0.93
CA TYR A 4 2.23 -28.74 -1.35
C TYR A 4 3.03 -27.71 -0.55
N LYS A 5 3.08 -27.89 0.78
CA LYS A 5 3.84 -26.98 1.66
C LYS A 5 5.32 -26.98 1.35
N LYS A 6 5.93 -28.14 1.11
CA LYS A 6 7.33 -28.26 0.71
C LYS A 6 7.64 -27.53 -0.62
N ILE A 7 6.74 -27.66 -1.60
CA ILE A 7 6.89 -26.97 -2.90
C ILE A 7 6.79 -25.45 -2.72
N VAL A 8 5.82 -24.98 -1.92
CA VAL A 8 5.68 -23.54 -1.62
C VAL A 8 6.92 -23.00 -0.89
N ASP A 9 7.43 -23.73 0.10
CA ASP A 9 8.63 -23.33 0.84
C ASP A 9 9.86 -23.27 -0.09
N ALA A 10 10.04 -24.23 -0.99
CA ALA A 10 11.10 -24.22 -1.99
C ALA A 10 10.98 -23.05 -2.97
N ILE A 11 9.78 -22.72 -3.43
CA ILE A 11 9.52 -21.53 -4.27
C ILE A 11 9.88 -20.25 -3.51
N LEU A 12 9.49 -20.14 -2.24
CA LEU A 12 9.81 -18.99 -1.40
C LEU A 12 11.30 -18.82 -1.18
N GLU A 13 12.05 -19.91 -0.97
CA GLU A 13 13.51 -19.86 -0.86
C GLU A 13 14.16 -19.41 -2.17
N ASN A 14 13.72 -19.93 -3.30
CA ASN A 14 14.21 -19.50 -4.61
C ASN A 14 13.90 -18.02 -4.87
N ILE A 15 12.71 -17.52 -4.52
CA ILE A 15 12.36 -16.10 -4.65
C ILE A 15 13.23 -15.23 -3.73
N LYS A 16 13.50 -15.67 -2.50
CA LYS A 16 14.36 -14.94 -1.56
C LYS A 16 15.83 -14.91 -2.02
N SER A 17 16.29 -15.94 -2.74
CA SER A 17 17.63 -15.97 -3.32
C SER A 17 17.80 -15.05 -4.53
N LEU A 18 16.71 -14.63 -5.16
CA LEU A 18 16.72 -13.60 -6.20
C LEU A 18 17.08 -12.25 -5.58
N GLN A 19 18.32 -11.83 -5.75
CA GLN A 19 18.78 -10.51 -5.37
C GLN A 19 18.22 -9.48 -6.38
N LEU A 20 16.99 -9.01 -6.15
CA LEU A 20 16.40 -7.98 -6.98
C LEU A 20 17.16 -6.67 -6.81
N SER A 21 17.42 -5.98 -7.91
CA SER A 21 17.99 -4.64 -7.83
C SER A 21 17.05 -3.66 -7.14
N PRO A 22 17.56 -2.66 -6.41
CA PRO A 22 16.73 -1.67 -5.73
C PRO A 22 15.74 -0.96 -6.67
N SER A 23 16.14 -0.70 -7.91
CA SER A 23 15.27 -0.06 -8.91
C SER A 23 14.06 -0.94 -9.29
N VAL A 24 14.26 -2.25 -9.44
CA VAL A 24 13.16 -3.19 -9.72
C VAL A 24 12.21 -3.30 -8.53
N LEU A 25 12.75 -3.33 -7.31
CA LEU A 25 11.93 -3.31 -6.09
C LEU A 25 11.06 -2.05 -6.01
N GLU A 26 11.64 -0.89 -6.28
CA GLU A 26 10.90 0.38 -6.28
C GLU A 26 9.80 0.39 -7.35
N GLU A 27 10.07 -0.08 -8.56
CA GLU A 27 9.07 -0.21 -9.62
C GLU A 27 7.92 -1.14 -9.22
N LEU A 28 8.20 -2.28 -8.59
CA LEU A 28 7.19 -3.22 -8.10
C LEU A 28 6.32 -2.58 -7.01
N VAL A 29 6.93 -1.88 -6.07
CA VAL A 29 6.22 -1.18 -5.00
C VAL A 29 5.30 -0.08 -5.58
N GLN A 30 5.78 0.69 -6.55
CA GLN A 30 4.97 1.72 -7.23
C GLN A 30 3.77 1.12 -7.97
N LYS A 31 3.94 -0.04 -8.63
CA LYS A 31 2.83 -0.77 -9.26
C LYS A 31 1.78 -1.19 -8.23
N HIS A 32 2.20 -1.71 -7.07
CA HIS A 32 1.28 -2.06 -5.99
C HIS A 32 0.54 -0.84 -5.43
N TYR A 33 1.23 0.28 -5.26
CA TYR A 33 0.59 1.52 -4.82
C TYR A 33 -0.43 2.07 -5.83
N ALA A 34 -0.14 1.96 -7.12
CA ALA A 34 -1.07 2.37 -8.17
C ALA A 34 -2.37 1.53 -8.13
N GLU A 35 -2.27 0.20 -7.98
CA GLU A 35 -3.45 -0.66 -7.84
C GLU A 35 -4.20 -0.40 -6.52
N ASN A 36 -3.48 -0.20 -5.41
CA ASN A 36 -4.09 0.17 -4.13
C ASN A 36 -4.85 1.50 -4.20
N LYS A 37 -4.31 2.50 -4.92
CA LYS A 37 -4.98 3.78 -5.13
C LYS A 37 -6.31 3.62 -5.88
N LYS A 38 -6.38 2.71 -6.86
CA LYS A 38 -7.63 2.39 -7.57
C LYS A 38 -8.65 1.79 -6.62
N ILE A 39 -8.25 0.82 -5.78
CA ILE A 39 -9.12 0.19 -4.79
C ILE A 39 -9.67 1.25 -3.82
N ILE A 40 -8.80 2.08 -3.25
CA ILE A 40 -9.20 3.15 -2.30
C ILE A 40 -10.17 4.14 -2.96
N SER A 41 -9.95 4.49 -4.24
CA SER A 41 -10.85 5.38 -4.98
C SER A 41 -12.23 4.76 -5.16
N LEU A 42 -12.32 3.49 -5.53
CA LEU A 42 -13.58 2.77 -5.70
C LEU A 42 -14.35 2.66 -4.37
N GLU A 43 -13.66 2.34 -3.29
CA GLU A 43 -14.25 2.28 -1.94
C GLU A 43 -14.65 3.66 -1.42
N GLY A 44 -13.87 4.68 -1.72
CA GLY A 44 -14.20 6.06 -1.39
C GLY A 44 -15.48 6.53 -2.07
N ASN A 45 -15.71 6.12 -3.31
CA ASN A 45 -16.96 6.39 -4.01
C ASN A 45 -18.14 5.67 -3.35
N LEU A 46 -17.99 4.39 -2.97
CA LEU A 46 -19.00 3.65 -2.23
C LEU A 46 -19.33 4.31 -0.88
N LEU A 47 -18.33 4.75 -0.15
CA LEU A 47 -18.50 5.45 1.11
C LEU A 47 -19.27 6.78 0.93
N ARG A 48 -18.98 7.56 -0.13
CA ARG A 48 -19.72 8.79 -0.43
C ARG A 48 -21.19 8.51 -0.68
N LEU A 49 -21.50 7.52 -1.51
CA LEU A 49 -22.87 7.07 -1.76
C LEU A 49 -23.61 6.67 -0.47
N ALA A 50 -22.91 5.98 0.45
CA ALA A 50 -23.47 5.59 1.74
C ALA A 50 -23.75 6.80 2.65
N ILE A 51 -22.84 7.77 2.70
CA ILE A 51 -23.01 9.02 3.47
C ILE A 51 -24.18 9.84 2.91
N ASP A 52 -24.32 9.96 1.59
CA ASP A 52 -25.44 10.63 0.93
C ASP A 52 -26.79 9.96 1.25
N ALA A 53 -26.78 8.66 1.53
CA ALA A 53 -27.93 7.89 2.01
C ALA A 53 -28.15 7.97 3.53
N LYS A 54 -27.43 8.84 4.25
CA LYS A 54 -27.46 9.01 5.71
C LYS A 54 -26.98 7.78 6.52
N ILE A 55 -26.12 6.95 5.94
CA ILE A 55 -25.44 5.87 6.65
C ILE A 55 -24.17 6.45 7.27
N SER A 56 -23.93 6.18 8.56
CA SER A 56 -22.73 6.67 9.22
C SER A 56 -21.48 5.94 8.69
N ARG A 57 -20.34 6.65 8.67
CA ARG A 57 -19.07 6.09 8.22
C ARG A 57 -18.69 4.83 9.01
N ASP A 58 -18.91 4.86 10.32
CA ASP A 58 -18.52 3.74 11.21
C ASP A 58 -19.38 2.50 10.98
N GLU A 59 -20.67 2.70 10.73
CA GLU A 59 -21.58 1.59 10.34
C GLU A 59 -21.19 1.02 8.99
N PHE A 60 -20.88 1.89 8.01
CA PHE A 60 -20.44 1.42 6.70
C PHE A 60 -19.14 0.60 6.79
N ILE A 61 -18.13 1.07 7.52
CA ILE A 61 -16.87 0.37 7.68
C ILE A 61 -17.07 -0.99 8.36
N LYS A 62 -17.84 -1.04 9.43
CA LYS A 62 -18.13 -2.30 10.15
C LYS A 62 -18.83 -3.33 9.25
N PHE A 63 -19.68 -2.86 8.37
CA PHE A 63 -20.41 -3.72 7.43
C PHE A 63 -19.55 -4.15 6.24
N TYR A 64 -18.77 -3.24 5.69
CA TYR A 64 -18.05 -3.41 4.43
C TYR A 64 -16.74 -4.19 4.59
N VAL A 65 -15.99 -3.95 5.67
CA VAL A 65 -14.69 -4.61 5.90
C VAL A 65 -14.87 -6.11 6.10
N GLY A 66 -14.27 -6.90 5.22
CA GLY A 66 -14.38 -8.36 5.17
C GLY A 66 -15.51 -8.89 4.30
N ASN A 67 -16.43 -8.02 3.82
CA ASN A 67 -17.55 -8.37 2.96
C ASN A 67 -17.46 -7.77 1.54
N GLU A 68 -16.31 -7.21 1.16
CA GLU A 68 -16.12 -6.48 -0.09
C GLU A 68 -16.56 -7.30 -1.33
N ILE A 69 -16.32 -8.61 -1.32
CA ILE A 69 -16.62 -9.54 -2.42
C ILE A 69 -17.68 -10.58 -2.03
N ASN A 70 -18.27 -10.52 -0.84
CA ASN A 70 -19.19 -11.53 -0.36
C ASN A 70 -20.47 -11.60 -1.24
N PRO A 71 -20.80 -12.75 -1.87
CA PRO A 71 -21.99 -12.88 -2.70
C PRO A 71 -23.30 -12.74 -1.92
N ASN A 72 -23.28 -13.03 -0.61
CA ASN A 72 -24.46 -12.98 0.26
C ASN A 72 -24.70 -11.60 0.89
N LEU A 73 -24.04 -10.56 0.37
CA LEU A 73 -24.20 -9.21 0.87
C LEU A 73 -25.66 -8.73 0.87
N LYS A 74 -26.49 -9.22 -0.06
CA LYS A 74 -27.92 -8.94 -0.11
C LYS A 74 -28.66 -9.32 1.17
N ASN A 75 -28.33 -10.43 1.78
CA ASN A 75 -29.01 -10.93 2.98
C ASN A 75 -28.74 -10.05 4.21
N PHE A 76 -27.58 -9.38 4.24
CA PHE A 76 -27.25 -8.40 5.28
C PHE A 76 -27.94 -7.04 5.06
N LEU A 77 -28.18 -6.69 3.80
CA LEU A 77 -28.81 -5.41 3.42
C LEU A 77 -30.32 -5.39 3.74
N ASP A 78 -30.94 -6.54 3.86
CA ASP A 78 -32.37 -6.67 4.19
C ASP A 78 -32.69 -6.42 5.67
N THR A 79 -31.67 -6.28 6.51
CA THR A 79 -31.84 -6.14 7.98
C THR A 79 -32.19 -4.72 8.41
N ASN A 80 -31.99 -3.71 7.56
CA ASN A 80 -32.22 -2.30 7.91
C ASN A 80 -32.86 -1.54 6.73
N GLU A 81 -33.94 -0.81 6.98
CA GLU A 81 -34.68 -0.06 5.94
C GLU A 81 -33.82 0.99 5.24
N VAL A 82 -32.85 1.61 5.95
CA VAL A 82 -31.96 2.62 5.39
C VAL A 82 -31.02 1.98 4.35
N TRP A 83 -30.49 0.79 4.67
CA TRP A 83 -29.64 0.02 3.76
C TRP A 83 -30.41 -0.49 2.54
N LYS A 84 -31.66 -0.87 2.74
CA LYS A 84 -32.56 -1.30 1.66
C LYS A 84 -32.79 -0.17 0.64
N LYS A 85 -33.12 1.02 1.12
CA LYS A 85 -33.28 2.22 0.28
C LYS A 85 -31.99 2.63 -0.42
N PHE A 86 -30.86 2.57 0.29
CA PHE A 86 -29.52 2.83 -0.27
C PHE A 86 -29.22 1.91 -1.44
N PHE A 87 -29.45 0.61 -1.25
CA PHE A 87 -29.16 -0.41 -2.26
C PHE A 87 -30.08 -0.31 -3.47
N GLN A 88 -31.37 -0.02 -3.25
CA GLN A 88 -32.31 0.16 -4.35
C GLN A 88 -31.98 1.39 -5.21
N LYS A 89 -31.56 2.50 -4.58
CA LYS A 89 -31.22 3.74 -5.27
C LYS A 89 -29.91 3.66 -6.06
N ASN A 90 -28.91 2.97 -5.52
CA ASN A 90 -27.54 2.96 -6.06
C ASN A 90 -27.11 1.58 -6.59
N LYS A 91 -28.07 0.72 -6.97
CA LYS A 91 -27.85 -0.66 -7.35
C LYS A 91 -26.81 -0.81 -8.48
N ASP A 92 -26.92 0.01 -9.52
CA ASP A 92 -26.07 -0.12 -10.71
C ASP A 92 -24.64 0.37 -10.43
N GLU A 93 -24.48 1.47 -9.68
CA GLU A 93 -23.16 1.96 -9.28
C GLU A 93 -22.48 0.99 -8.33
N PHE A 94 -23.21 0.45 -7.36
CA PHE A 94 -22.71 -0.54 -6.44
C PHE A 94 -22.26 -1.82 -7.18
N LYS A 95 -23.03 -2.28 -8.14
CA LYS A 95 -22.71 -3.43 -8.96
C LYS A 95 -21.44 -3.18 -9.79
N ASN A 96 -21.35 -2.02 -10.46
CA ASN A 96 -20.20 -1.64 -11.27
C ASN A 96 -18.90 -1.56 -10.43
N ILE A 97 -18.97 -0.91 -9.26
CA ILE A 97 -17.80 -0.81 -8.36
C ILE A 97 -17.36 -2.19 -7.90
N ARG A 98 -18.31 -3.05 -7.55
CA ARG A 98 -18.03 -4.41 -7.10
C ARG A 98 -17.41 -5.27 -8.21
N GLU A 99 -17.91 -5.19 -9.44
CA GLU A 99 -17.34 -5.88 -10.59
C GLU A 99 -15.88 -5.47 -10.81
N ARG A 100 -15.59 -4.17 -10.75
CA ARG A 100 -14.21 -3.66 -10.85
C ARG A 100 -13.30 -4.16 -9.71
N LEU A 101 -13.80 -4.24 -8.50
CA LEU A 101 -13.04 -4.80 -7.37
C LEU A 101 -12.75 -6.30 -7.56
N ILE A 102 -13.71 -7.04 -8.10
CA ILE A 102 -13.55 -8.47 -8.44
C ILE A 102 -12.50 -8.62 -9.55
N GLU A 103 -12.55 -7.80 -10.61
CA GLU A 103 -11.53 -7.81 -11.67
C GLU A 103 -10.13 -7.53 -11.13
N ILE A 104 -9.99 -6.53 -10.25
CA ILE A 104 -8.70 -6.23 -9.61
C ILE A 104 -8.23 -7.42 -8.75
N SER A 105 -9.12 -8.02 -7.97
CA SER A 105 -8.81 -9.21 -7.16
C SER A 105 -8.36 -10.39 -8.02
N HIS A 106 -9.03 -10.66 -9.12
CA HIS A 106 -8.63 -11.69 -10.09
C HIS A 106 -7.28 -11.40 -10.73
N LYS A 107 -7.02 -10.15 -11.12
CA LYS A 107 -5.74 -9.71 -11.68
C LYS A 107 -4.60 -9.87 -10.69
N LEU A 108 -4.84 -9.59 -9.42
CA LEU A 108 -3.85 -9.69 -8.34
C LEU A 108 -3.67 -11.13 -7.83
N GLY A 109 -4.64 -12.02 -8.07
CA GLY A 109 -4.64 -13.40 -7.57
C GLY A 109 -4.84 -13.53 -6.06
N ILE A 110 -5.18 -12.45 -5.36
CA ILE A 110 -5.40 -12.41 -3.91
C ILE A 110 -6.62 -11.58 -3.55
N SER A 111 -7.16 -11.77 -2.35
CA SER A 111 -8.29 -10.97 -1.87
C SER A 111 -7.91 -9.50 -1.69
N VAL A 112 -8.87 -8.58 -1.88
CA VAL A 112 -8.67 -7.13 -1.67
C VAL A 112 -8.19 -6.85 -0.25
N THR A 113 -8.74 -7.54 0.75
CA THR A 113 -8.37 -7.40 2.15
C THR A 113 -6.92 -7.80 2.40
N ASP A 114 -6.47 -8.92 1.84
CA ASP A 114 -5.09 -9.40 2.01
C ASP A 114 -4.11 -8.53 1.23
N PHE A 115 -4.52 -8.03 0.06
CA PHE A 115 -3.72 -7.05 -0.69
C PHE A 115 -3.49 -5.77 0.12
N LYS A 116 -4.52 -5.23 0.77
CA LYS A 116 -4.38 -4.06 1.65
C LYS A 116 -3.44 -4.32 2.83
N LYS A 117 -3.53 -5.49 3.45
CA LYS A 117 -2.60 -5.90 4.51
C LYS A 117 -1.16 -5.95 3.99
N LEU A 118 -0.95 -6.49 2.79
CA LEU A 118 0.35 -6.54 2.14
C LEU A 118 0.89 -5.12 1.90
N VAL A 119 0.10 -4.24 1.29
CA VAL A 119 0.49 -2.84 1.05
C VAL A 119 0.81 -2.12 2.37
N SER A 120 0.02 -2.32 3.42
CA SER A 120 0.27 -1.74 4.74
C SER A 120 1.61 -2.22 5.34
N ARG A 121 1.98 -3.50 5.15
CA ARG A 121 3.28 -4.04 5.57
C ARG A 121 4.43 -3.39 4.80
N VAL A 122 4.28 -3.22 3.49
CA VAL A 122 5.29 -2.54 2.65
C VAL A 122 5.48 -1.10 3.12
N GLN A 123 4.39 -0.35 3.32
CA GLN A 123 4.44 1.04 3.81
C GLN A 123 5.13 1.14 5.18
N LYS A 124 4.87 0.18 6.08
CA LYS A 124 5.54 0.13 7.38
C LYS A 124 7.04 -0.07 7.20
N GLY A 125 7.46 -1.03 6.37
CA GLY A 125 8.88 -1.28 6.08
C GLY A 125 9.58 -0.08 5.45
N GLU A 126 8.94 0.60 4.48
CA GLU A 126 9.49 1.83 3.88
C GLU A 126 9.65 2.95 4.91
N LYS A 127 8.66 3.11 5.81
CA LYS A 127 8.74 4.10 6.89
C LYS A 127 9.90 3.81 7.83
N GLU A 128 10.06 2.55 8.24
CA GLU A 128 11.15 2.11 9.11
C GLU A 128 12.51 2.33 8.43
N SER A 129 12.65 1.94 7.17
CA SER A 129 13.86 2.16 6.37
C SER A 129 14.21 3.66 6.25
N ARG A 130 13.21 4.51 6.00
CA ARG A 130 13.42 5.96 5.92
C ARG A 130 13.85 6.56 7.25
N ILE A 131 13.30 6.09 8.38
CA ILE A 131 13.71 6.53 9.71
C ILE A 131 15.16 6.11 9.98
N ALA A 132 15.51 4.84 9.74
CA ALA A 132 16.86 4.32 9.92
C ALA A 132 17.89 5.07 9.06
N LYS A 133 17.57 5.36 7.79
CA LYS A 133 18.42 6.18 6.92
C LYS A 133 18.63 7.60 7.48
N LYS A 134 17.57 8.21 8.00
CA LYS A 134 17.67 9.54 8.62
C LYS A 134 18.57 9.51 9.86
N GLU A 135 18.38 8.54 10.75
CA GLU A 135 19.21 8.35 11.95
C GLU A 135 20.68 8.11 11.58
N MET A 136 20.94 7.33 10.54
CA MET A 136 22.29 7.08 10.03
C MET A 136 22.96 8.38 9.55
N VAL A 137 22.26 9.22 8.80
CA VAL A 137 22.77 10.53 8.34
C VAL A 137 23.03 11.43 9.54
N GLU A 138 22.11 11.54 10.49
CA GLU A 138 22.25 12.37 11.69
C GLU A 138 23.44 11.93 12.55
N ALA A 139 23.63 10.62 12.76
CA ALA A 139 24.75 10.08 13.52
C ALA A 139 26.11 10.36 12.88
N ASN A 140 26.17 10.40 11.55
CA ASN A 140 27.39 10.64 10.79
C ASN A 140 27.61 12.12 10.40
N LEU A 141 26.74 13.03 10.82
CA LEU A 141 26.79 14.43 10.41
C LEU A 141 28.14 15.10 10.69
N ARG A 142 28.75 14.83 11.85
CA ARG A 142 30.06 15.38 12.21
C ARG A 142 31.16 14.90 11.28
N LEU A 143 31.12 13.62 10.88
CA LEU A 143 32.06 13.03 9.94
C LEU A 143 31.93 13.70 8.56
N VAL A 144 30.71 13.83 8.05
CA VAL A 144 30.42 14.46 6.76
C VAL A 144 30.91 15.90 6.74
N ILE A 145 30.65 16.68 7.80
CA ILE A 145 31.12 18.06 7.93
C ILE A 145 32.67 18.12 7.94
N SER A 146 33.32 17.20 8.65
CA SER A 146 34.79 17.14 8.69
C SER A 146 35.39 16.82 7.32
N ILE A 147 34.75 15.94 6.55
CA ILE A 147 35.18 15.63 5.18
C ILE A 147 34.89 16.80 4.26
N ALA A 148 33.70 17.39 4.28
CA ALA A 148 33.31 18.52 3.44
C ALA A 148 34.26 19.71 3.60
N LYS A 149 34.75 20.00 4.82
CA LYS A 149 35.75 21.06 5.09
C LYS A 149 37.05 20.88 4.29
N LYS A 150 37.47 19.66 4.00
CA LYS A 150 38.70 19.37 3.21
C LYS A 150 38.53 19.65 1.71
N TYR A 151 37.29 19.75 1.24
CA TYR A 151 36.94 19.95 -0.17
C TYR A 151 36.43 21.37 -0.47
N THR A 152 36.43 22.27 0.52
CA THR A 152 36.06 23.67 0.32
C THR A 152 37.00 24.37 -0.69
N ASN A 153 36.48 25.38 -1.37
CA ASN A 153 37.19 26.17 -2.39
C ASN A 153 37.58 25.40 -3.66
N ARG A 154 36.88 24.31 -3.96
CA ARG A 154 37.07 23.50 -5.18
C ARG A 154 35.90 23.59 -6.18
N GLY A 155 35.12 24.69 -6.14
CA GLY A 155 34.04 24.95 -7.10
C GLY A 155 32.62 24.63 -6.61
N LEU A 156 32.44 23.88 -5.51
CA LEU A 156 31.15 23.63 -4.90
C LEU A 156 30.99 24.40 -3.59
N GLN A 157 29.76 24.81 -3.30
CA GLN A 157 29.44 25.46 -2.02
C GLN A 157 29.49 24.42 -0.88
N PHE A 158 29.79 24.90 0.33
CA PHE A 158 29.96 24.02 1.49
C PHE A 158 28.70 23.16 1.80
N LEU A 159 27.50 23.73 1.64
CA LEU A 159 26.24 23.01 1.84
C LEU A 159 26.05 21.88 0.82
N ASP A 160 26.43 22.10 -0.43
CA ASP A 160 26.35 21.08 -1.49
C ASP A 160 27.32 19.92 -1.21
N LEU A 161 28.52 20.22 -0.70
CA LEU A 161 29.48 19.19 -0.28
C LEU A 161 28.95 18.34 0.87
N ILE A 162 28.21 18.92 1.81
CA ILE A 162 27.54 18.17 2.89
C ILE A 162 26.44 17.27 2.30
N GLN A 163 25.66 17.77 1.34
CA GLN A 163 24.60 16.98 0.70
C GLN A 163 25.18 15.79 -0.07
N GLU A 164 26.21 16.01 -0.86
CA GLU A 164 26.92 14.94 -1.57
C GLU A 164 27.50 13.89 -0.62
N GLY A 165 28.10 14.35 0.51
CA GLY A 165 28.57 13.44 1.55
C GLY A 165 27.46 12.59 2.17
N ASN A 166 26.29 13.16 2.39
CA ASN A 166 25.12 12.44 2.90
C ASN A 166 24.56 11.45 1.86
N ILE A 167 24.53 11.81 0.58
CA ILE A 167 24.15 10.89 -0.51
C ILE A 167 25.11 9.71 -0.57
N GLY A 168 26.41 9.97 -0.38
CA GLY A 168 27.41 8.90 -0.32
C GLY A 168 27.22 7.91 0.83
N LEU A 169 26.72 8.38 1.99
CA LEU A 169 26.39 7.52 3.15
C LEU A 169 25.15 6.66 2.94
N MET A 170 24.24 7.07 2.05
CA MET A 170 22.96 6.37 1.82
C MET A 170 23.03 5.32 0.71
N LYS A 171 24.10 5.30 -0.03
CA LYS A 171 24.40 4.27 -1.05
C LYS A 171 25.00 3.03 -0.43
#